data_8ed6e35dfb5fe47da8ae7b7597af6a84
#
_entry.id   8ed6e35dfb5fe47da8ae7b7597af6a84
#
_cell.length_a   1.000
_cell.length_b   1.000
_cell.length_c   1.000
_cell.angle_alpha   90.00
_cell.angle_beta   90.00
_cell.angle_gamma   90.00
#
_symmetry.space_group_name_H-M   'P 1'
#
loop_
_entity.id
_entity.type
_entity.pdbx_description
1 polymer ?
#
loop_
_entity_poly.entity_id
_entity_poly.type
_entity_poly.pdbx_seq_one_letter_code
_entity_poly.pdbx_strand_id
1 'polypeptide(L)'
;MNLPSADDLFTTQEERDQKNQEHVKNISVYDISDFPNHPFKVKMDDKMVETIESIREHGVLVPALVREKPTGGYEMISGHRRKMASELAGLENIPCIVRNLSDDEAVIVMVDSNLQREEILPSEKAFAYKMKLEAMKRQGKRTDLTSEPMARKLKGKESAEILGEQVGESKDTIRRYIRLTELIPEILEMVDNKKIAMRPAVELSYLPKEEQEILYDTMESEDCTPSHAQAIKIRKFSAEGRLNEDVLLSIMAEEKPNQVEQWKIPKNRLKKYFPSGTSQQKMEETIIKALELYRKREKSRER
;
A
#
# COMPACT_ATOMS: atom_id res chain seq x y z
N MET A 1 19.87 36.24 15.92
CA MET A 1 19.50 35.58 17.18
C MET A 1 18.29 36.30 17.71
N ASN A 2 17.09 35.71 17.58
CA ASN A 2 15.91 36.23 18.26
C ASN A 2 16.01 35.80 19.73
N LEU A 3 16.23 36.75 20.62
CA LEU A 3 16.13 36.53 22.06
C LEU A 3 14.65 36.24 22.39
N PRO A 4 14.36 35.24 23.25
CA PRO A 4 13.02 35.00 23.74
C PRO A 4 12.48 36.27 24.42
N SER A 5 11.18 36.55 24.27
CA SER A 5 10.55 37.70 24.90
C SER A 5 10.66 37.57 26.45
N ALA A 6 10.66 38.71 27.16
CA ALA A 6 10.68 38.68 28.61
C ALA A 6 9.51 37.88 29.22
N ASP A 7 8.35 37.86 28.55
CA ASP A 7 7.17 37.09 28.97
C ASP A 7 7.38 35.57 28.86
N ASP A 8 8.21 35.09 27.93
CA ASP A 8 8.54 33.66 27.82
C ASP A 8 9.44 33.16 28.96
N LEU A 9 10.13 34.07 29.66
CA LEU A 9 11.00 33.75 30.79
C LEU A 9 10.25 33.64 32.13
N PHE A 10 9.04 34.17 32.20
CA PHE A 10 8.25 34.24 33.45
C PHE A 10 7.00 33.33 33.43
N THR A 11 6.74 32.58 32.35
CA THR A 11 5.65 31.59 32.35
C THR A 11 5.95 30.45 33.30
N THR A 12 5.02 30.18 34.21
CA THR A 12 5.09 29.03 35.12
C THR A 12 5.01 27.72 34.35
N GLN A 13 5.50 26.63 34.95
CA GLN A 13 5.36 25.28 34.34
C GLN A 13 3.90 24.94 34.07
N GLU A 14 2.99 25.35 34.97
CA GLU A 14 1.54 25.17 34.84
C GLU A 14 0.95 25.91 33.63
N GLU A 15 1.40 27.12 33.35
CA GLU A 15 0.97 27.89 32.17
C GLU A 15 1.51 27.31 30.87
N ARG A 16 2.74 26.73 30.90
CA ARG A 16 3.29 25.98 29.73
C ARG A 16 2.51 24.67 29.49
N ASP A 17 2.15 23.97 30.56
CA ASP A 17 1.36 22.75 30.49
C ASP A 17 -0.07 23.03 30.07
N GLN A 18 -0.67 24.17 30.48
CA GLN A 18 -1.98 24.63 30.00
C GLN A 18 -1.95 25.04 28.52
N LYS A 19 -0.90 25.71 28.05
CA LYS A 19 -0.70 26.03 26.63
C LYS A 19 -0.52 24.79 25.76
N ASN A 20 0.02 23.71 26.33
CA ASN A 20 0.21 22.42 25.66
C ASN A 20 -0.99 21.46 25.81
N GLN A 21 -2.00 21.82 26.64
CA GLN A 21 -3.23 21.04 26.72
C GLN A 21 -3.99 21.12 25.40
N GLU A 22 -4.35 19.96 24.88
CA GLU A 22 -5.17 19.83 23.68
C GLU A 22 -6.57 20.38 23.96
N HIS A 23 -6.90 21.54 23.39
CA HIS A 23 -8.23 22.12 23.51
C HIS A 23 -9.06 21.80 22.27
N VAL A 24 -10.28 21.33 22.49
CA VAL A 24 -11.26 21.16 21.42
C VAL A 24 -11.83 22.54 21.06
N LYS A 25 -11.66 22.95 19.79
CA LYS A 25 -12.24 24.16 19.23
C LYS A 25 -13.27 23.79 18.17
N ASN A 26 -14.38 24.51 18.13
CA ASN A 26 -15.32 24.43 17.00
C ASN A 26 -14.79 25.30 15.87
N ILE A 27 -14.48 24.67 14.73
CA ILE A 27 -13.87 25.32 13.57
C ILE A 27 -14.80 25.14 12.38
N SER A 28 -14.96 26.21 11.59
CA SER A 28 -15.74 26.15 10.36
C SER A 28 -15.16 25.14 9.39
N VAL A 29 -16.01 24.28 8.82
CA VAL A 29 -15.58 23.27 7.83
C VAL A 29 -14.93 23.91 6.60
N TYR A 30 -15.29 25.16 6.29
CA TYR A 30 -14.74 25.93 5.18
C TYR A 30 -13.34 26.51 5.46
N ASP A 31 -12.96 26.65 6.73
CA ASP A 31 -11.64 27.12 7.15
C ASP A 31 -10.61 25.97 7.21
N ILE A 32 -11.06 24.73 7.01
CA ILE A 32 -10.22 23.54 7.07
C ILE A 32 -9.93 23.04 5.65
N SER A 33 -8.69 23.20 5.19
CA SER A 33 -8.21 22.60 3.93
C SER A 33 -7.81 21.14 4.14
N ASP A 34 -7.89 20.35 3.08
CA ASP A 34 -7.41 18.99 3.09
C ASP A 34 -5.89 18.96 3.11
N PHE A 35 -5.32 17.85 3.63
CA PHE A 35 -3.88 17.63 3.64
C PHE A 35 -3.33 17.47 2.21
N PRO A 36 -2.24 18.15 1.84
CA PRO A 36 -1.66 18.03 0.50
C PRO A 36 -1.25 16.60 0.18
N ASN A 37 -1.59 16.12 -1.00
CA ASN A 37 -1.27 14.77 -1.46
C ASN A 37 -1.71 13.66 -0.49
N HIS A 38 -2.85 13.85 0.18
CA HIS A 38 -3.41 12.87 1.11
C HIS A 38 -3.61 11.51 0.41
N PRO A 39 -2.92 10.43 0.84
CA PRO A 39 -2.91 9.18 0.09
C PRO A 39 -4.20 8.37 0.24
N PHE A 40 -4.98 8.60 1.30
CA PHE A 40 -6.16 7.82 1.63
C PHE A 40 -7.42 8.44 1.01
N LYS A 41 -8.08 7.69 0.15
CA LYS A 41 -9.28 8.12 -0.55
C LYS A 41 -10.48 8.18 0.40
N VAL A 42 -11.24 9.27 0.35
CA VAL A 42 -12.55 9.36 1.00
C VAL A 42 -13.60 8.93 -0.01
N LYS A 43 -14.24 7.77 0.25
CA LYS A 43 -15.25 7.19 -0.65
C LYS A 43 -16.65 7.40 -0.09
N MET A 44 -17.62 7.63 -0.99
CA MET A 44 -19.04 7.55 -0.68
C MET A 44 -19.47 6.08 -0.70
N ASP A 45 -19.33 5.42 0.43
CA ASP A 45 -19.73 4.05 0.68
C ASP A 45 -20.88 4.01 1.72
N ASP A 46 -21.47 2.84 1.96
CA ASP A 46 -22.54 2.66 2.94
C ASP A 46 -22.12 3.16 4.34
N LYS A 47 -20.87 2.93 4.73
CA LYS A 47 -20.31 3.44 5.99
C LYS A 47 -20.24 4.99 6.03
N MET A 48 -20.14 5.66 4.88
CA MET A 48 -20.20 7.11 4.82
C MET A 48 -21.63 7.60 5.04
N VAL A 49 -22.63 6.93 4.46
CA VAL A 49 -24.05 7.24 4.68
C VAL A 49 -24.41 7.11 6.16
N GLU A 50 -24.03 6.01 6.80
CA GLU A 50 -24.20 5.81 8.25
C GLU A 50 -23.52 6.91 9.07
N THR A 51 -22.31 7.35 8.65
CA THR A 51 -21.59 8.43 9.33
C THR A 51 -22.33 9.77 9.19
N ILE A 52 -22.91 10.07 8.02
CA ILE A 52 -23.71 11.28 7.79
C ILE A 52 -24.95 11.28 8.66
N GLU A 53 -25.68 10.17 8.74
CA GLU A 53 -26.89 10.02 9.57
C GLU A 53 -26.55 10.19 11.05
N SER A 54 -25.51 9.52 11.53
CA SER A 54 -25.03 9.65 12.91
C SER A 54 -24.64 11.09 13.26
N ILE A 55 -23.99 11.80 12.34
CA ILE A 55 -23.59 13.20 12.53
C ILE A 55 -24.80 14.13 12.55
N ARG A 56 -25.85 13.87 11.76
CA ARG A 56 -27.11 14.62 11.81
C ARG A 56 -27.81 14.50 13.15
N GLU A 57 -27.82 13.30 13.72
CA GLU A 57 -28.54 13.03 14.95
C GLU A 57 -27.77 13.46 16.21
N HIS A 58 -26.45 13.23 16.22
CA HIS A 58 -25.64 13.35 17.44
C HIS A 58 -24.51 14.39 17.32
N GLY A 59 -24.30 14.97 16.15
CA GLY A 59 -23.13 15.80 15.88
C GLY A 59 -21.85 14.97 15.75
N VAL A 60 -20.71 15.63 15.67
CA VAL A 60 -19.38 14.98 15.60
C VAL A 60 -18.91 14.63 17.00
N LEU A 61 -19.04 13.36 17.39
CA LEU A 61 -18.69 12.89 18.75
C LEU A 61 -17.18 12.83 19.00
N VAL A 62 -16.39 12.51 17.99
CA VAL A 62 -14.92 12.43 18.08
C VAL A 62 -14.30 13.59 17.32
N PRO A 63 -13.57 14.50 17.98
CA PRO A 63 -12.97 15.65 17.32
C PRO A 63 -12.03 15.28 16.18
N ALA A 64 -11.99 16.07 15.12
CA ALA A 64 -10.99 15.97 14.08
C ALA A 64 -9.65 16.51 14.58
N LEU A 65 -8.53 16.13 13.95
CA LEU A 65 -7.21 16.66 14.24
C LEU A 65 -6.77 17.60 13.12
N VAL A 66 -6.41 18.83 13.48
CA VAL A 66 -5.99 19.86 12.55
C VAL A 66 -4.72 20.54 13.05
N ARG A 67 -4.01 21.23 12.14
CA ARG A 67 -2.94 22.19 12.49
C ARG A 67 -3.24 23.56 11.89
N GLU A 68 -2.71 24.60 12.49
CA GLU A 68 -2.75 25.96 11.92
C GLU A 68 -1.79 26.07 10.74
N LYS A 69 -2.23 26.74 9.67
CA LYS A 69 -1.36 27.03 8.51
C LYS A 69 -0.69 28.39 8.69
N PRO A 70 0.57 28.55 8.24
CA PRO A 70 1.25 29.85 8.26
C PRO A 70 0.50 30.93 7.46
N THR A 71 -0.29 30.53 6.47
CA THR A 71 -1.09 31.42 5.61
C THR A 71 -2.47 31.74 6.17
N GLY A 72 -2.80 31.27 7.36
CA GLY A 72 -4.12 31.37 7.98
C GLY A 72 -5.01 30.17 7.66
N GLY A 73 -6.03 29.94 8.50
CA GLY A 73 -6.88 28.76 8.46
C GLY A 73 -6.20 27.50 8.96
N TYR A 74 -6.84 26.36 8.73
CA TYR A 74 -6.43 25.08 9.27
C TYR A 74 -6.16 24.05 8.17
N GLU A 75 -5.36 23.05 8.48
CA GLU A 75 -5.10 21.90 7.62
C GLU A 75 -5.49 20.61 8.35
N MET A 76 -6.27 19.76 7.69
CA MET A 76 -6.77 18.51 8.25
C MET A 76 -5.65 17.47 8.32
N ILE A 77 -5.36 16.96 9.50
CA ILE A 77 -4.40 15.86 9.70
C ILE A 77 -5.13 14.52 9.79
N SER A 78 -6.24 14.48 10.54
CA SER A 78 -7.07 13.27 10.66
C SER A 78 -8.53 13.64 10.84
N GLY A 79 -9.42 12.91 10.14
CA GLY A 79 -10.87 13.13 10.21
C GLY A 79 -11.51 13.55 8.90
N HIS A 80 -10.86 13.36 7.75
CA HIS A 80 -11.38 13.75 6.42
C HIS A 80 -12.79 13.18 6.15
N ARG A 81 -13.08 11.92 6.54
CA ARG A 81 -14.44 11.36 6.42
C ARG A 81 -15.45 12.10 7.27
N ARG A 82 -15.07 12.48 8.51
CA ARG A 82 -15.97 13.25 9.42
C ARG A 82 -16.22 14.66 8.89
N LYS A 83 -15.20 15.33 8.36
CA LYS A 83 -15.35 16.64 7.69
C LYS A 83 -16.35 16.53 6.53
N MET A 84 -16.11 15.62 5.58
CA MET A 84 -17.00 15.41 4.43
C MET A 84 -18.42 15.04 4.86
N ALA A 85 -18.58 14.16 5.83
CA ALA A 85 -19.89 13.78 6.36
C ALA A 85 -20.60 14.94 7.05
N SER A 86 -19.86 15.84 7.73
CA SER A 86 -20.41 17.05 8.36
C SER A 86 -20.89 18.07 7.32
N GLU A 87 -20.11 18.27 6.26
CA GLU A 87 -20.52 19.11 5.13
C GLU A 87 -21.83 18.60 4.50
N LEU A 88 -21.93 17.28 4.26
CA LEU A 88 -23.12 16.65 3.70
C LEU A 88 -24.31 16.60 4.69
N ALA A 89 -24.03 16.60 5.99
CA ALA A 89 -25.05 16.73 7.02
C ALA A 89 -25.55 18.17 7.23
N GLY A 90 -24.88 19.18 6.63
CA GLY A 90 -25.22 20.58 6.72
C GLY A 90 -24.69 21.29 7.98
N LEU A 91 -23.63 20.75 8.61
CA LEU A 91 -22.99 21.42 9.74
C LEU A 91 -21.96 22.45 9.23
N GLU A 92 -22.02 23.64 9.78
CA GLU A 92 -21.06 24.71 9.48
C GLU A 92 -19.76 24.57 10.27
N ASN A 93 -19.81 23.99 11.46
CA ASN A 93 -18.66 23.85 12.36
C ASN A 93 -18.50 22.41 12.84
N ILE A 94 -17.27 22.00 13.03
CA ILE A 94 -16.91 20.68 13.60
C ILE A 94 -15.92 20.84 14.77
N PRO A 95 -16.02 19.98 15.80
CA PRO A 95 -15.05 19.99 16.88
C PRO A 95 -13.68 19.48 16.37
N CYS A 96 -12.63 20.24 16.63
CA CYS A 96 -11.28 19.96 16.21
C CYS A 96 -10.30 20.11 17.36
N ILE A 97 -9.32 19.23 17.44
CA ILE A 97 -8.11 19.37 18.26
C ILE A 97 -7.08 20.08 17.39
N VAL A 98 -6.59 21.24 17.84
CA VAL A 98 -5.54 21.98 17.14
C VAL A 98 -4.20 21.60 17.74
N ARG A 99 -3.30 21.06 16.90
CA ARG A 99 -1.90 20.76 17.30
C ARG A 99 -0.93 21.59 16.48
N ASN A 100 0.11 22.05 17.13
CA ASN A 100 1.24 22.68 16.44
C ASN A 100 2.20 21.60 15.98
N LEU A 101 2.11 21.25 14.70
CA LEU A 101 2.89 20.17 14.05
C LEU A 101 3.70 20.75 12.91
N SER A 102 4.98 20.40 12.83
CA SER A 102 5.77 20.60 11.62
C SER A 102 5.25 19.74 10.46
N ASP A 103 5.68 20.03 9.23
CA ASP A 103 5.25 19.28 8.06
C ASP A 103 5.57 17.77 8.16
N ASP A 104 6.74 17.42 8.68
CA ASP A 104 7.14 16.03 8.84
C ASP A 104 6.34 15.32 9.94
N GLU A 105 6.08 15.99 11.07
CA GLU A 105 5.24 15.44 12.13
C GLU A 105 3.79 15.27 11.68
N ALA A 106 3.26 16.24 10.94
CA ALA A 106 1.91 16.17 10.37
C ALA A 106 1.76 14.96 9.43
N VAL A 107 2.73 14.72 8.54
CA VAL A 107 2.77 13.52 7.67
C VAL A 107 2.77 12.24 8.51
N ILE A 108 3.63 12.15 9.52
CA ILE A 108 3.74 10.93 10.35
C ILE A 108 2.43 10.67 11.08
N VAL A 109 1.84 11.67 11.73
CA VAL A 109 0.58 11.54 12.46
C VAL A 109 -0.58 11.18 11.53
N MET A 110 -0.65 11.83 10.35
CA MET A 110 -1.65 11.54 9.33
C MET A 110 -1.57 10.08 8.86
N VAL A 111 -0.37 9.59 8.54
CA VAL A 111 -0.18 8.22 8.09
C VAL A 111 -0.51 7.22 9.21
N ASP A 112 -0.02 7.45 10.44
CA ASP A 112 -0.24 6.53 11.56
C ASP A 112 -1.72 6.40 11.93
N SER A 113 -2.48 7.51 11.90
CA SER A 113 -3.91 7.50 12.17
C SER A 113 -4.73 6.71 11.13
N ASN A 114 -4.21 6.55 9.92
CA ASN A 114 -4.89 5.85 8.82
C ASN A 114 -4.41 4.41 8.64
N LEU A 115 -3.15 4.08 8.99
CA LEU A 115 -2.63 2.71 8.87
C LEU A 115 -3.30 1.71 9.82
N GLN A 116 -4.07 2.18 10.80
CA GLN A 116 -4.86 1.33 11.72
C GLN A 116 -6.22 0.91 11.15
N ARG A 117 -6.58 1.35 9.93
CA ARG A 117 -7.82 0.94 9.27
C ARG A 117 -7.75 -0.53 8.87
N GLU A 118 -8.89 -1.24 8.98
CA GLU A 118 -8.99 -2.65 8.57
C GLU A 118 -8.73 -2.88 7.10
N GLU A 119 -9.21 -1.95 6.25
CA GLU A 119 -9.05 -2.02 4.81
C GLU A 119 -8.31 -0.79 4.28
N ILE A 120 -7.14 -1.02 3.71
CA ILE A 120 -6.32 0.00 3.05
C ILE A 120 -5.91 -0.55 1.69
N LEU A 121 -6.15 0.24 0.64
CA LEU A 121 -5.77 -0.15 -0.71
C LEU A 121 -4.25 -0.24 -0.88
N PRO A 122 -3.74 -1.12 -1.76
CA PRO A 122 -2.32 -1.19 -2.07
C PRO A 122 -1.69 0.15 -2.46
N SER A 123 -2.39 0.95 -3.26
CA SER A 123 -1.97 2.30 -3.64
C SER A 123 -1.86 3.23 -2.44
N GLU A 124 -2.86 3.21 -1.55
CA GLU A 124 -2.86 4.04 -0.34
C GLU A 124 -1.68 3.69 0.58
N LYS A 125 -1.42 2.39 0.80
CA LYS A 125 -0.24 1.92 1.55
C LYS A 125 1.06 2.37 0.88
N ALA A 126 1.15 2.27 -0.45
CA ALA A 126 2.34 2.63 -1.21
C ALA A 126 2.72 4.10 -1.00
N PHE A 127 1.78 5.02 -1.21
CA PHE A 127 2.01 6.45 -1.02
C PHE A 127 2.20 6.83 0.45
N ALA A 128 1.43 6.23 1.37
CA ALA A 128 1.56 6.46 2.80
C ALA A 128 2.96 6.06 3.32
N TYR A 129 3.46 4.89 2.93
CA TYR A 129 4.80 4.44 3.32
C TYR A 129 5.90 5.32 2.70
N LYS A 130 5.74 5.75 1.44
CA LYS A 130 6.67 6.68 0.79
C LYS A 130 6.74 7.99 1.55
N MET A 131 5.59 8.63 1.81
CA MET A 131 5.51 9.90 2.52
C MET A 131 6.10 9.80 3.93
N LYS A 132 5.71 8.78 4.72
CA LYS A 132 6.22 8.59 6.08
C LYS A 132 7.72 8.32 6.10
N LEU A 133 8.23 7.48 5.19
CA LEU A 133 9.67 7.20 5.08
C LEU A 133 10.48 8.47 4.76
N GLU A 134 9.98 9.32 3.87
CA GLU A 134 10.61 10.59 3.53
C GLU A 134 10.60 11.57 4.70
N ALA A 135 9.48 11.68 5.42
CA ALA A 135 9.37 12.51 6.63
C ALA A 135 10.34 12.03 7.71
N MET A 136 10.40 10.74 7.99
CA MET A 136 11.34 10.14 8.95
C MET A 136 12.80 10.41 8.58
N LYS A 137 13.16 10.34 7.30
CA LYS A 137 14.52 10.66 6.83
C LYS A 137 14.87 12.13 7.03
N ARG A 138 13.92 13.06 6.82
CA ARG A 138 14.13 14.49 7.05
C ARG A 138 14.28 14.81 8.54
N GLN A 139 13.48 14.19 9.40
CA GLN A 139 13.61 14.29 10.86
C GLN A 139 14.94 13.72 11.36
N GLY A 140 15.35 12.55 10.88
CA GLY A 140 16.63 11.93 11.26
C GLY A 140 17.86 12.81 10.96
N LYS A 141 17.81 13.61 9.89
CA LYS A 141 18.85 14.61 9.60
C LYS A 141 18.83 15.84 10.54
N ARG A 142 17.70 16.14 11.19
CA ARG A 142 17.55 17.24 12.15
C ARG A 142 17.91 16.84 13.58
N THR A 143 17.78 15.57 13.95
CA THR A 143 18.09 15.08 15.31
C THR A 143 19.57 15.01 15.65
N ASP A 144 20.47 15.29 14.70
CA ASP A 144 21.89 15.54 15.04
C ASP A 144 22.06 16.80 15.94
N LEU A 145 21.01 17.55 16.23
CA LEU A 145 21.05 18.81 16.96
C LEU A 145 20.35 18.82 18.34
N THR A 146 19.45 17.87 18.67
CA THR A 146 18.74 17.89 19.97
C THR A 146 18.16 16.53 20.41
N SER A 147 18.52 16.07 21.62
CA SER A 147 17.81 15.14 22.53
C SER A 147 18.05 13.62 22.43
N GLU A 148 18.66 13.11 23.46
CA GLU A 148 19.33 11.81 23.55
C GLU A 148 18.57 10.50 23.78
N PRO A 149 17.33 10.29 24.18
CA PRO A 149 16.97 8.92 24.55
C PRO A 149 16.49 8.04 23.41
N MET A 150 15.85 8.58 22.37
CA MET A 150 15.35 7.78 21.23
C MET A 150 16.40 7.51 20.16
N ALA A 151 17.32 8.44 19.96
CA ALA A 151 18.39 8.33 18.96
C ALA A 151 19.34 7.14 19.21
N ARG A 152 19.53 6.72 20.47
CA ARG A 152 20.39 5.56 20.79
C ARG A 152 19.82 4.21 20.38
N LYS A 153 18.48 4.03 20.37
CA LYS A 153 17.83 2.78 19.93
C LYS A 153 17.78 2.62 18.41
N LEU A 154 17.94 3.71 17.67
CA LEU A 154 17.79 3.78 16.22
C LEU A 154 19.13 3.81 15.47
N LYS A 155 20.27 3.92 16.19
CA LYS A 155 21.61 3.90 15.59
C LYS A 155 21.85 2.57 14.87
N GLY A 156 21.87 2.61 13.53
CA GLY A 156 22.19 1.47 12.66
C GLY A 156 21.02 0.80 11.97
N LYS A 157 19.75 1.15 12.28
CA LYS A 157 18.59 0.65 11.54
C LYS A 157 18.22 1.61 10.41
N GLU A 158 17.90 1.06 9.25
CA GLU A 158 17.35 1.86 8.16
C GLU A 158 15.92 2.30 8.48
N SER A 159 15.53 3.51 8.02
CA SER A 159 14.18 4.05 8.26
C SER A 159 13.05 3.11 7.78
N ALA A 160 13.29 2.32 6.72
CA ALA A 160 12.33 1.33 6.22
C ALA A 160 12.17 0.12 7.18
N GLU A 161 13.22 -0.24 7.94
CA GLU A 161 13.17 -1.28 8.97
C GLU A 161 12.36 -0.80 10.17
N ILE A 162 12.61 0.44 10.61
CA ILE A 162 11.87 1.08 11.71
C ILE A 162 10.38 1.17 11.36
N LEU A 163 10.06 1.64 10.14
CA LEU A 163 8.69 1.68 9.66
C LEU A 163 8.05 0.30 9.65
N GLY A 164 8.76 -0.72 9.16
CA GLY A 164 8.29 -2.09 9.13
C GLY A 164 7.95 -2.63 10.51
N GLU A 165 8.81 -2.40 11.51
CA GLU A 165 8.55 -2.77 12.91
C GLU A 165 7.29 -2.09 13.48
N GLN A 166 7.04 -0.82 13.13
CA GLN A 166 5.87 -0.07 13.58
C GLN A 166 4.56 -0.61 13.02
N VAL A 167 4.55 -1.07 11.76
CA VAL A 167 3.36 -1.56 11.06
C VAL A 167 3.25 -3.08 11.01
N GLY A 168 4.21 -3.79 11.60
CA GLY A 168 4.22 -5.26 11.62
C GLY A 168 4.55 -5.91 10.26
N GLU A 169 5.23 -5.18 9.37
CA GLU A 169 5.63 -5.65 8.04
C GLU A 169 7.16 -5.73 7.89
N SER A 170 7.64 -6.58 6.97
CA SER A 170 9.07 -6.64 6.70
C SER A 170 9.56 -5.41 5.92
N LYS A 171 10.84 -5.04 6.09
CA LYS A 171 11.51 -4.00 5.30
C LYS A 171 11.32 -4.19 3.78
N ASP A 172 11.40 -5.45 3.32
CA ASP A 172 11.23 -5.75 1.89
C ASP A 172 9.78 -5.56 1.45
N THR A 173 8.80 -5.84 2.31
CA THR A 173 7.39 -5.56 2.05
C THR A 173 7.15 -4.05 1.91
N ILE A 174 7.69 -3.24 2.82
CA ILE A 174 7.62 -1.78 2.75
C ILE A 174 8.21 -1.28 1.41
N ARG A 175 9.39 -1.77 1.04
CA ARG A 175 10.04 -1.38 -0.23
C ARG A 175 9.20 -1.77 -1.46
N ARG A 176 8.55 -2.95 -1.45
CA ARG A 176 7.66 -3.39 -2.52
C ARG A 176 6.44 -2.50 -2.64
N TYR A 177 5.80 -2.12 -1.52
CA TYR A 177 4.70 -1.16 -1.56
C TYR A 177 5.16 0.17 -2.14
N ILE A 178 6.24 0.75 -1.62
CA ILE A 178 6.77 2.03 -2.13
C ILE A 178 7.05 1.93 -3.63
N ARG A 179 7.54 0.79 -4.12
CA ARG A 179 7.81 0.60 -5.54
C ARG A 179 6.57 0.74 -6.42
N LEU A 180 5.36 0.42 -5.91
CA LEU A 180 4.11 0.60 -6.65
C LEU A 180 3.81 2.06 -7.00
N THR A 181 4.38 3.03 -6.29
CA THR A 181 4.21 4.47 -6.63
C THR A 181 4.82 4.84 -7.97
N GLU A 182 5.61 3.96 -8.57
CA GLU A 182 6.21 4.12 -9.90
C GLU A 182 5.33 3.56 -11.02
N LEU A 183 4.19 2.96 -10.71
CA LEU A 183 3.21 2.54 -11.71
C LEU A 183 2.43 3.75 -12.26
N ILE A 184 1.93 3.63 -13.50
CA ILE A 184 0.93 4.56 -14.01
C ILE A 184 -0.38 4.38 -13.25
N PRO A 185 -1.23 5.43 -13.16
CA PRO A 185 -2.48 5.38 -12.38
C PRO A 185 -3.39 4.20 -12.76
N GLU A 186 -3.49 3.89 -14.05
CA GLU A 186 -4.34 2.85 -14.60
C GLU A 186 -3.91 1.46 -14.12
N ILE A 187 -2.62 1.13 -14.19
CA ILE A 187 -2.09 -0.15 -13.68
C ILE A 187 -2.20 -0.21 -12.16
N LEU A 188 -1.96 0.90 -11.46
CA LEU A 188 -2.11 0.95 -10.01
C LEU A 188 -3.56 0.74 -9.58
N GLU A 189 -4.53 1.24 -10.33
CA GLU A 189 -5.94 0.97 -10.11
C GLU A 189 -6.30 -0.51 -10.33
N MET A 190 -5.69 -1.16 -11.33
CA MET A 190 -5.83 -2.62 -11.51
C MET A 190 -5.31 -3.41 -10.31
N VAL A 191 -4.26 -2.91 -9.64
CA VAL A 191 -3.75 -3.52 -8.39
C VAL A 191 -4.74 -3.33 -7.24
N ASP A 192 -5.30 -2.13 -7.09
CA ASP A 192 -6.31 -1.82 -6.08
C ASP A 192 -7.58 -2.68 -6.26
N ASN A 193 -7.97 -2.91 -7.51
CA ASN A 193 -9.12 -3.74 -7.89
C ASN A 193 -8.80 -5.25 -7.88
N LYS A 194 -7.61 -5.66 -7.43
CA LYS A 194 -7.15 -7.06 -7.36
C LYS A 194 -7.07 -7.78 -8.71
N LYS A 195 -7.11 -7.05 -9.83
CA LYS A 195 -6.90 -7.60 -11.18
C LYS A 195 -5.43 -8.02 -11.38
N ILE A 196 -4.49 -7.26 -10.81
CA ILE A 196 -3.06 -7.57 -10.81
C ILE A 196 -2.60 -7.80 -9.37
N ALA A 197 -1.93 -8.93 -9.12
CA ALA A 197 -1.38 -9.24 -7.81
C ALA A 197 -0.13 -8.38 -7.51
N MET A 198 0.20 -8.23 -6.21
CA MET A 198 1.33 -7.41 -5.73
C MET A 198 2.67 -7.78 -6.39
N ARG A 199 2.99 -9.07 -6.55
CA ARG A 199 4.28 -9.49 -7.09
C ARG A 199 4.49 -9.11 -8.56
N PRO A 200 3.58 -9.44 -9.50
CA PRO A 200 3.69 -8.93 -10.87
C PRO A 200 3.71 -7.40 -10.92
N ALA A 201 2.87 -6.70 -10.15
CA ALA A 201 2.84 -5.25 -10.12
C ALA A 201 4.19 -4.62 -9.77
N VAL A 202 4.93 -5.19 -8.79
CA VAL A 202 6.28 -4.75 -8.44
C VAL A 202 7.26 -4.93 -9.62
N GLU A 203 7.18 -6.05 -10.36
CA GLU A 203 8.02 -6.24 -11.56
C GLU A 203 7.70 -5.22 -12.65
N LEU A 204 6.42 -4.95 -12.90
CA LEU A 204 5.96 -3.98 -13.89
C LEU A 204 6.34 -2.54 -13.53
N SER A 205 6.47 -2.21 -12.26
CA SER A 205 6.88 -0.87 -11.82
C SER A 205 8.32 -0.49 -12.19
N TYR A 206 9.11 -1.43 -12.70
CA TYR A 206 10.46 -1.16 -13.21
C TYR A 206 10.49 -0.73 -14.68
N LEU A 207 9.36 -0.83 -15.39
CA LEU A 207 9.26 -0.39 -16.78
C LEU A 207 9.21 1.15 -16.84
N PRO A 208 9.76 1.77 -17.91
CA PRO A 208 9.48 3.15 -18.26
C PRO A 208 7.97 3.40 -18.41
N LYS A 209 7.53 4.66 -18.24
CA LYS A 209 6.10 5.00 -18.29
C LYS A 209 5.48 4.67 -19.65
N GLU A 210 6.18 4.95 -20.72
CA GLU A 210 5.76 4.68 -22.10
C GLU A 210 5.52 3.19 -22.33
N GLU A 211 6.37 2.32 -21.78
CA GLU A 211 6.20 0.86 -21.87
C GLU A 211 5.07 0.36 -20.97
N GLN A 212 4.80 1.04 -19.84
CA GLN A 212 3.66 0.73 -19.01
C GLN A 212 2.33 1.08 -19.71
N GLU A 213 2.28 2.19 -20.45
CA GLU A 213 1.11 2.59 -21.25
C GLU A 213 0.82 1.54 -22.34
N ILE A 214 1.83 1.14 -23.13
CA ILE A 214 1.69 0.08 -24.16
C ILE A 214 1.21 -1.24 -23.50
N LEU A 215 1.77 -1.60 -22.35
CA LEU A 215 1.35 -2.79 -21.62
C LEU A 215 -0.09 -2.68 -21.14
N TYR A 216 -0.52 -1.52 -20.64
CA TYR A 216 -1.89 -1.29 -20.23
C TYR A 216 -2.87 -1.47 -21.40
N ASP A 217 -2.59 -0.86 -22.55
CA ASP A 217 -3.40 -0.99 -23.77
C ASP A 217 -3.47 -2.46 -24.22
N THR A 218 -2.34 -3.18 -24.14
CA THR A 218 -2.30 -4.62 -24.45
C THR A 218 -3.16 -5.44 -23.48
N MET A 219 -3.15 -5.13 -22.18
CA MET A 219 -3.98 -5.82 -21.18
C MET A 219 -5.46 -5.57 -21.39
N GLU A 220 -5.86 -4.36 -21.77
CA GLU A 220 -7.26 -4.03 -22.05
C GLU A 220 -7.74 -4.67 -23.36
N SER A 221 -6.91 -4.72 -24.44
CA SER A 221 -7.29 -5.34 -25.71
C SER A 221 -7.42 -6.86 -25.62
N GLU A 222 -6.54 -7.52 -24.87
CA GLU A 222 -6.52 -8.97 -24.71
C GLU A 222 -7.37 -9.47 -23.52
N ASP A 223 -8.01 -8.57 -22.77
CA ASP A 223 -8.75 -8.85 -21.52
C ASP A 223 -7.98 -9.79 -20.59
N CYS A 224 -6.68 -9.58 -20.46
CA CYS A 224 -5.81 -10.41 -19.63
C CYS A 224 -4.73 -9.60 -18.89
N THR A 225 -4.27 -10.12 -17.76
CA THR A 225 -3.23 -9.52 -16.95
C THR A 225 -2.02 -10.45 -16.86
N PRO A 226 -0.77 -9.95 -16.79
CA PRO A 226 0.40 -10.80 -16.76
C PRO A 226 0.51 -11.59 -15.45
N SER A 227 0.87 -12.86 -15.55
CA SER A 227 1.32 -13.66 -14.41
C SER A 227 2.67 -13.14 -13.89
N HIS A 228 3.08 -13.56 -12.70
CA HIS A 228 4.38 -13.15 -12.15
C HIS A 228 5.57 -13.55 -13.05
N ALA A 229 5.52 -14.75 -13.65
CA ALA A 229 6.54 -15.21 -14.58
C ALA A 229 6.60 -14.36 -15.86
N GLN A 230 5.43 -13.99 -16.42
CA GLN A 230 5.33 -13.09 -17.56
C GLN A 230 5.84 -11.68 -17.21
N ALA A 231 5.48 -11.13 -16.04
CA ALA A 231 5.96 -9.82 -15.58
C ALA A 231 7.49 -9.77 -15.44
N ILE A 232 8.13 -10.85 -14.94
CA ILE A 232 9.60 -10.96 -14.92
C ILE A 232 10.18 -10.95 -16.33
N LYS A 233 9.57 -11.68 -17.29
CA LYS A 233 10.03 -11.69 -18.68
C LYS A 233 9.89 -10.29 -19.31
N ILE A 234 8.73 -9.64 -19.14
CA ILE A 234 8.47 -8.29 -19.65
C ILE A 234 9.56 -7.32 -19.13
N ARG A 235 9.79 -7.32 -17.81
CA ARG A 235 10.86 -6.50 -17.22
C ARG A 235 12.24 -6.80 -17.81
N LYS A 236 12.56 -8.07 -18.06
CA LYS A 236 13.84 -8.45 -18.65
C LYS A 236 13.98 -7.90 -20.08
N PHE A 237 12.96 -8.06 -20.93
CA PHE A 237 12.96 -7.52 -22.29
C PHE A 237 13.04 -5.98 -22.30
N SER A 238 12.37 -5.30 -21.36
CA SER A 238 12.47 -3.86 -21.17
C SER A 238 13.90 -3.46 -20.81
N ALA A 239 14.54 -4.12 -19.85
CA ALA A 239 15.93 -3.84 -19.45
C ALA A 239 16.94 -4.07 -20.60
N GLU A 240 16.65 -4.95 -21.56
CA GLU A 240 17.44 -5.22 -22.76
C GLU A 240 17.12 -4.23 -23.91
N GLY A 241 16.15 -3.31 -23.73
CA GLY A 241 15.68 -2.40 -24.78
C GLY A 241 15.01 -3.10 -25.97
N ARG A 242 14.40 -4.26 -25.72
CA ARG A 242 13.79 -5.15 -26.73
C ARG A 242 12.29 -5.30 -26.56
N LEU A 243 11.70 -4.56 -25.64
CA LEU A 243 10.26 -4.62 -25.40
C LEU A 243 9.55 -3.79 -26.49
N ASN A 244 8.62 -4.41 -27.16
CA ASN A 244 7.69 -3.79 -28.12
C ASN A 244 6.34 -4.49 -28.02
N GLU A 245 5.33 -4.00 -28.73
CA GLU A 245 3.97 -4.52 -28.69
C GLU A 245 3.90 -6.00 -29.11
N ASP A 246 4.60 -6.39 -30.17
CA ASP A 246 4.63 -7.79 -30.65
C ASP A 246 5.19 -8.75 -29.59
N VAL A 247 6.27 -8.32 -28.90
CA VAL A 247 6.88 -9.08 -27.81
C VAL A 247 5.94 -9.17 -26.61
N LEU A 248 5.23 -8.09 -26.27
CA LEU A 248 4.24 -8.07 -25.20
C LEU A 248 3.11 -9.07 -25.51
N LEU A 249 2.51 -8.99 -26.71
CA LEU A 249 1.47 -9.92 -27.15
C LEU A 249 1.95 -11.37 -27.10
N SER A 250 3.16 -11.65 -27.59
CA SER A 250 3.76 -12.99 -27.52
C SER A 250 3.91 -13.51 -26.10
N ILE A 251 4.37 -12.66 -25.16
CA ILE A 251 4.50 -13.05 -23.75
C ILE A 251 3.13 -13.23 -23.08
N MET A 252 2.17 -12.36 -23.39
CA MET A 252 0.83 -12.44 -22.81
C MET A 252 0.04 -13.66 -23.31
N ALA A 253 0.27 -14.09 -24.56
CA ALA A 253 -0.33 -15.29 -25.15
C ALA A 253 0.26 -16.62 -24.61
N GLU A 254 1.39 -16.60 -23.86
CA GLU A 254 1.94 -17.80 -23.25
C GLU A 254 0.96 -18.40 -22.23
N GLU A 255 0.80 -19.74 -22.27
CA GLU A 255 0.00 -20.45 -21.25
C GLU A 255 0.49 -20.15 -19.83
N LYS A 256 -0.40 -19.67 -18.97
CA LYS A 256 -0.06 -19.40 -17.57
C LYS A 256 0.13 -20.74 -16.84
N PRO A 257 1.17 -20.88 -16.01
CA PRO A 257 1.45 -22.12 -15.27
C PRO A 257 0.26 -22.64 -14.44
N ASN A 258 -0.68 -21.78 -14.08
CA ASN A 258 -1.89 -22.14 -13.34
C ASN A 258 -3.03 -22.65 -14.24
N GLN A 259 -2.93 -22.49 -15.55
CA GLN A 259 -3.92 -22.97 -16.55
C GLN A 259 -3.54 -24.36 -17.12
N VAL A 260 -2.30 -24.81 -16.89
CA VAL A 260 -1.90 -26.17 -17.22
C VAL A 260 -2.54 -27.10 -16.18
N GLU A 261 -3.49 -27.92 -16.62
CA GLU A 261 -4.08 -28.95 -15.75
C GLU A 261 -2.98 -29.86 -15.19
N GLN A 262 -2.65 -29.69 -13.93
CA GLN A 262 -1.67 -30.53 -13.23
C GLN A 262 -2.40 -31.63 -12.45
N TRP A 263 -2.27 -32.85 -12.89
CA TRP A 263 -2.73 -34.00 -12.14
C TRP A 263 -1.71 -34.38 -11.07
N LYS A 264 -1.98 -34.07 -9.80
CA LYS A 264 -1.07 -34.40 -8.69
C LYS A 264 -1.51 -35.69 -8.01
N ILE A 265 -0.72 -36.73 -8.20
CA ILE A 265 -0.91 -37.99 -7.46
C ILE A 265 -0.06 -37.96 -6.19
N PRO A 266 -0.66 -38.10 -4.99
CA PRO A 266 0.11 -38.15 -3.74
C PRO A 266 1.15 -39.27 -3.76
N LYS A 267 2.38 -38.95 -3.39
CA LYS A 267 3.55 -39.88 -3.42
C LYS A 267 3.31 -41.18 -2.63
N ASN A 268 2.51 -41.12 -1.56
CA ASN A 268 2.12 -42.28 -0.75
C ASN A 268 1.29 -43.30 -1.53
N ARG A 269 0.47 -42.88 -2.50
CA ARG A 269 -0.31 -43.79 -3.35
C ARG A 269 0.56 -44.56 -4.34
N LEU A 270 1.70 -43.98 -4.73
CA LEU A 270 2.64 -44.58 -5.68
C LEU A 270 3.73 -45.42 -5.02
N LYS A 271 4.00 -45.19 -3.72
CA LYS A 271 5.09 -45.92 -2.97
C LYS A 271 5.01 -47.43 -3.07
N LYS A 272 3.83 -48.01 -3.11
CA LYS A 272 3.65 -49.48 -3.20
C LYS A 272 4.00 -50.08 -4.55
N TYR A 273 4.13 -49.27 -5.59
CA TYR A 273 4.44 -49.72 -6.95
C TYR A 273 5.88 -49.48 -7.37
N PHE A 274 6.66 -48.73 -6.57
CA PHE A 274 8.02 -48.36 -6.90
C PHE A 274 8.98 -48.65 -5.74
N PRO A 275 10.20 -49.15 -6.03
CA PRO A 275 11.23 -49.33 -5.02
C PRO A 275 11.62 -48.03 -4.32
N SER A 276 12.09 -48.15 -3.06
CA SER A 276 12.62 -47.01 -2.29
C SER A 276 13.80 -46.39 -3.06
N GLY A 277 13.76 -45.05 -3.26
CA GLY A 277 14.83 -44.32 -3.97
C GLY A 277 14.61 -44.11 -5.47
N THR A 278 13.49 -44.55 -6.04
CA THR A 278 13.18 -44.28 -7.45
C THR A 278 12.98 -42.77 -7.68
N SER A 279 13.70 -42.22 -8.66
CA SER A 279 13.57 -40.79 -9.04
C SER A 279 12.20 -40.48 -9.63
N GLN A 280 11.76 -39.23 -9.51
CA GLN A 280 10.47 -38.78 -9.99
C GLN A 280 10.32 -38.99 -11.52
N GLN A 281 11.36 -38.67 -12.28
CA GLN A 281 11.38 -38.90 -13.73
C GLN A 281 11.18 -40.38 -14.09
N LYS A 282 11.85 -41.29 -13.37
CA LYS A 282 11.72 -42.74 -13.62
C LYS A 282 10.34 -43.28 -13.26
N MET A 283 9.69 -42.70 -12.22
CA MET A 283 8.29 -43.02 -11.89
C MET A 283 7.35 -42.59 -13.00
N GLU A 284 7.52 -41.38 -13.51
CA GLU A 284 6.70 -40.78 -14.57
C GLU A 284 6.80 -41.59 -15.87
N GLU A 285 8.04 -41.90 -16.34
CA GLU A 285 8.26 -42.73 -17.52
C GLU A 285 7.63 -44.11 -17.38
N THR A 286 7.70 -44.72 -16.21
CA THR A 286 7.13 -46.05 -15.96
C THR A 286 5.61 -46.00 -15.98
N ILE A 287 4.99 -44.94 -15.43
CA ILE A 287 3.54 -44.74 -15.44
C ILE A 287 3.06 -44.56 -16.88
N ILE A 288 3.74 -43.72 -17.68
CA ILE A 288 3.40 -43.52 -19.08
C ILE A 288 3.46 -44.84 -19.87
N LYS A 289 4.54 -45.59 -19.74
CA LYS A 289 4.66 -46.89 -20.39
C LYS A 289 3.55 -47.89 -19.98
N ALA A 290 3.21 -47.90 -18.71
CA ALA A 290 2.14 -48.77 -18.19
C ALA A 290 0.77 -48.39 -18.78
N LEU A 291 0.48 -47.11 -18.89
CA LEU A 291 -0.78 -46.61 -19.51
C LEU A 291 -0.85 -46.87 -21.00
N GLU A 292 0.29 -46.77 -21.73
CA GLU A 292 0.34 -47.14 -23.16
C GLU A 292 0.09 -48.64 -23.37
N LEU A 293 0.65 -49.50 -22.53
CA LEU A 293 0.40 -50.94 -22.56
C LEU A 293 -1.07 -51.28 -22.25
N TYR A 294 -1.64 -50.59 -21.26
CA TYR A 294 -3.03 -50.76 -20.90
C TYR A 294 -3.97 -50.37 -22.08
N ARG A 295 -3.73 -49.25 -22.72
CA ARG A 295 -4.48 -48.76 -23.88
C ARG A 295 -4.37 -49.71 -25.10
N LYS A 296 -3.18 -50.28 -25.31
CA LYS A 296 -2.99 -51.32 -26.37
C LYS A 296 -3.81 -52.58 -26.08
N ARG A 297 -3.88 -53.02 -24.82
CA ARG A 297 -4.68 -54.18 -24.41
C ARG A 297 -6.18 -53.94 -24.53
N GLU A 298 -6.68 -52.75 -24.19
CA GLU A 298 -8.10 -52.39 -24.41
C GLU A 298 -8.48 -52.45 -25.88
N LYS A 299 -7.70 -51.81 -26.75
CA LYS A 299 -7.92 -51.83 -28.19
C LYS A 299 -7.86 -53.25 -28.80
N SER A 300 -7.13 -54.20 -28.18
CA SER A 300 -7.08 -55.58 -28.60
C SER A 300 -8.26 -56.43 -28.09
N ARG A 301 -9.01 -55.96 -27.09
CA ARG A 301 -10.21 -56.61 -26.56
C ARG A 301 -11.50 -56.14 -27.22
N GLU A 302 -11.46 -54.96 -27.83
CA GLU A 302 -12.60 -54.39 -28.62
C GLU A 302 -12.61 -54.85 -30.07
N ARG A 303 -11.61 -55.61 -30.52
CA ARG A 303 -11.55 -56.34 -31.79
C ARG A 303 -11.89 -57.81 -31.60
#